data_e3ee0a957010470b845d9ea9cdd4729b
#
_entry.id   e3ee0a957010470b845d9ea9cdd4729b
#
_cell.length_a   1.000
_cell.length_b   1.000
_cell.length_c   1.000
_cell.angle_alpha   90.00
_cell.angle_beta   90.00
_cell.angle_gamma   90.00
#
_symmetry.space_group_name_H-M   'P 1'
#
loop_
_entity.id
_entity.type
_entity.pdbx_description
1 polymer ?
#
loop_
_entity_poly.entity_id
_entity_poly.type
_entity_poly.pdbx_seq_one_letter_code
_entity_poly.pdbx_strand_id
1 'polypeptide(L)'
;NSDFVEFPLVSNSGIDALIIVRKPKDTTKLNVRKVGAKLANLTHYDSITIFTSDVEFLTQITYGFQSKSYFFDKYKGVQSESVGNLNILSLSPKIFKKNYLEYSALIEGITLTRDLTNEPSNILTTEEFSKRLESLSKFGLKIKILEEAELKKLGMNALLGVGQGSPSPSKVVIMEWKGIQGKDPLVIVGKGVVFDTGGISLKPANGMEQMTVDMGGAGVVAGLMKTIAIRGAKKHVIGAVGLVENMPDGNAQRPGDVVTSMKGDTIEIINTDAEGRLVLCDLLWYVQQKYNPKALIDLATLTGAIIVALGNEKAGVFSNNKVFAEQFIECALEEGEGAWQMPLDDSYDNLLKSHIADVKNVGGRPANSISAAKFLQRFVDNDVPWIHLDIAGVASAGARSSISPKGATGWGVKSLNKLIDKYF
;
A
#
# COMPACT_ATOMS: atom_id res chain seq x y z
N ASN A 1 2.34 6.10 34.56
CA ASN A 1 3.46 5.64 33.71
C ASN A 1 3.48 6.42 32.38
N SER A 2 3.96 7.68 32.47
CA SER A 2 4.17 8.51 31.26
C SER A 2 5.51 8.16 30.62
N ASP A 3 5.57 8.09 29.29
CA ASP A 3 6.82 7.86 28.54
C ASP A 3 7.74 9.09 28.58
N PHE A 4 7.24 10.21 29.04
CA PHE A 4 8.01 11.43 29.29
C PHE A 4 7.44 12.22 30.47
N VAL A 5 8.29 13.07 31.03
CA VAL A 5 7.94 14.06 32.07
C VAL A 5 8.32 15.44 31.57
N GLU A 6 7.40 16.37 31.69
CA GLU A 6 7.54 17.76 31.28
C GLU A 6 7.80 18.62 32.51
N PHE A 7 8.82 19.46 32.45
CA PHE A 7 9.19 20.42 33.47
C PHE A 7 9.11 21.83 32.87
N PRO A 8 8.05 22.60 33.14
CA PRO A 8 7.99 24.01 32.74
C PRO A 8 9.20 24.77 33.29
N LEU A 9 9.81 25.61 32.48
CA LEU A 9 10.94 26.42 32.84
C LEU A 9 10.51 27.88 32.86
N VAL A 10 10.79 28.56 33.96
CA VAL A 10 10.65 30.01 34.07
C VAL A 10 12.02 30.61 33.83
N SER A 11 12.33 30.93 32.58
CA SER A 11 13.64 31.49 32.23
C SER A 11 13.54 32.49 31.08
N ASN A 12 14.49 33.44 31.04
CA ASN A 12 14.66 34.34 29.92
C ASN A 12 15.45 33.70 28.73
N SER A 13 15.63 32.40 28.75
CA SER A 13 16.44 31.66 27.76
C SER A 13 15.70 31.35 26.44
N GLY A 14 14.38 31.64 26.38
CA GLY A 14 13.55 31.24 25.24
C GLY A 14 13.28 29.73 25.18
N ILE A 15 13.47 29.04 26.28
CA ILE A 15 13.10 27.63 26.46
C ILE A 15 11.96 27.53 27.46
N ASP A 16 10.79 27.12 27.03
CA ASP A 16 9.56 27.07 27.83
C ASP A 16 9.48 25.83 28.72
N ALA A 17 10.04 24.72 28.29
CA ALA A 17 10.02 23.47 29.02
C ALA A 17 11.20 22.55 28.73
N LEU A 18 11.56 21.71 29.70
CA LEU A 18 12.43 20.56 29.54
C LEU A 18 11.59 19.28 29.54
N ILE A 19 11.65 18.51 28.47
CA ILE A 19 10.94 17.24 28.35
C ILE A 19 11.96 16.10 28.48
N ILE A 20 11.86 15.33 29.56
CA ILE A 20 12.70 14.16 29.78
C ILE A 20 11.95 12.93 29.26
N VAL A 21 12.49 12.31 28.20
CA VAL A 21 11.90 11.14 27.54
C VAL A 21 12.51 9.89 28.15
N ARG A 22 11.65 8.97 28.63
CA ARG A 22 12.08 7.67 29.10
C ARG A 22 12.32 6.73 27.91
N LYS A 23 13.51 6.13 27.86
CA LYS A 23 13.79 5.08 26.90
C LYS A 23 12.90 3.86 27.20
N PRO A 24 12.14 3.31 26.23
CA PRO A 24 11.32 2.12 26.45
C PRO A 24 12.17 0.95 26.96
N LYS A 25 11.60 0.10 27.83
CA LYS A 25 12.28 -1.11 28.29
C LYS A 25 12.57 -2.07 27.13
N ASP A 26 11.60 -2.20 26.25
CA ASP A 26 11.74 -2.88 24.96
C ASP A 26 12.00 -1.83 23.88
N THR A 27 13.21 -1.81 23.36
CA THR A 27 13.71 -0.83 22.38
C THR A 27 13.46 -1.25 20.94
N THR A 28 12.39 -2.01 20.66
CA THR A 28 11.96 -2.24 19.27
C THR A 28 11.76 -0.92 18.54
N LYS A 29 12.01 -0.91 17.23
CA LYS A 29 11.77 0.30 16.39
C LYS A 29 10.37 0.85 16.62
N LEU A 30 9.36 -0.01 16.67
CA LEU A 30 7.98 0.41 16.87
C LEU A 30 7.79 1.16 18.20
N ASN A 31 8.33 0.66 19.31
CA ASN A 31 8.17 1.30 20.60
C ASN A 31 8.88 2.65 20.68
N VAL A 32 10.07 2.76 20.07
CA VAL A 32 10.79 4.05 19.98
C VAL A 32 10.02 5.05 19.09
N ARG A 33 9.50 4.59 17.95
CA ARG A 33 8.66 5.43 17.05
C ARG A 33 7.39 5.93 17.74
N LYS A 34 6.77 5.11 18.61
CA LYS A 34 5.61 5.53 19.42
C LYS A 34 5.94 6.70 20.36
N VAL A 35 7.15 6.73 20.91
CA VAL A 35 7.60 7.87 21.72
C VAL A 35 7.69 9.14 20.89
N GLY A 36 8.30 9.07 19.70
CA GLY A 36 8.34 10.22 18.77
C GLY A 36 6.94 10.70 18.37
N ALA A 37 6.02 9.77 18.08
CA ALA A 37 4.64 10.10 17.77
C ALA A 37 3.89 10.79 18.92
N LYS A 38 4.21 10.46 20.18
CA LYS A 38 3.65 11.17 21.33
C LYS A 38 4.17 12.60 21.46
N LEU A 39 5.44 12.83 21.13
CA LEU A 39 6.01 14.19 21.11
C LEU A 39 5.35 15.06 20.03
N ALA A 40 4.98 14.48 18.88
CA ALA A 40 4.26 15.20 17.84
C ALA A 40 2.85 15.68 18.23
N ASN A 41 2.28 15.17 19.33
CA ASN A 41 1.00 15.64 19.86
C ASN A 41 1.14 16.87 20.81
N LEU A 42 2.35 17.32 21.09
CA LEU A 42 2.61 18.49 21.91
C LEU A 42 2.50 19.79 21.09
N THR A 43 1.34 19.99 20.47
CA THR A 43 1.09 21.08 19.49
C THR A 43 1.07 22.47 20.10
N HIS A 44 1.10 22.58 21.44
CA HIS A 44 1.21 23.84 22.15
C HIS A 44 2.63 24.43 22.14
N TYR A 45 3.62 23.71 21.60
CA TYR A 45 4.97 24.22 21.38
C TYR A 45 5.21 24.60 19.93
N ASP A 46 5.78 25.77 19.67
CA ASP A 46 6.18 26.22 18.33
C ASP A 46 7.34 25.39 17.77
N SER A 47 8.21 24.89 18.63
CA SER A 47 9.33 24.03 18.25
C SER A 47 9.69 23.04 19.34
N ILE A 48 10.18 21.87 18.92
CA ILE A 48 10.74 20.85 19.81
C ILE A 48 12.16 20.56 19.37
N THR A 49 13.12 20.60 20.31
CA THR A 49 14.50 20.19 20.07
C THR A 49 14.75 18.86 20.74
N ILE A 50 15.13 17.83 19.98
CA ILE A 50 15.48 16.50 20.50
C ILE A 50 17.00 16.35 20.56
N PHE A 51 17.48 15.94 21.73
CA PHE A 51 18.89 15.60 21.99
C PHE A 51 19.02 14.23 22.62
N THR A 52 19.93 13.42 22.10
CA THR A 52 20.40 12.18 22.71
C THR A 52 21.75 11.78 22.10
N SER A 53 22.58 11.06 22.86
CA SER A 53 23.83 10.49 22.38
C SER A 53 23.62 9.22 21.52
N ASP A 54 22.47 8.56 21.65
CA ASP A 54 22.10 7.37 20.89
C ASP A 54 21.52 7.76 19.52
N VAL A 55 22.32 7.64 18.48
CA VAL A 55 21.93 8.04 17.12
C VAL A 55 20.79 7.20 16.55
N GLU A 56 20.74 5.89 16.85
CA GLU A 56 19.65 5.04 16.38
C GLU A 56 18.34 5.41 17.06
N PHE A 57 18.36 5.60 18.37
CA PHE A 57 17.21 6.07 19.12
C PHE A 57 16.69 7.42 18.61
N LEU A 58 17.62 8.37 18.35
CA LEU A 58 17.31 9.67 17.77
C LEU A 58 16.63 9.53 16.39
N THR A 59 17.16 8.67 15.55
CA THR A 59 16.64 8.42 14.20
C THR A 59 15.20 7.87 14.27
N GLN A 60 14.94 6.89 15.13
CA GLN A 60 13.61 6.28 15.26
C GLN A 60 12.58 7.21 15.91
N ILE A 61 12.97 8.04 16.88
CA ILE A 61 12.09 9.08 17.45
C ILE A 61 11.73 10.09 16.37
N THR A 62 12.72 10.58 15.62
CA THR A 62 12.50 11.55 14.53
C THR A 62 11.53 10.99 13.49
N TYR A 63 11.72 9.72 13.09
CA TYR A 63 10.79 9.06 12.19
C TYR A 63 9.36 8.99 12.76
N GLY A 64 9.22 8.59 14.01
CA GLY A 64 7.91 8.49 14.68
C GLY A 64 7.20 9.84 14.78
N PHE A 65 7.95 10.89 15.13
CA PHE A 65 7.46 12.27 15.16
C PHE A 65 6.91 12.68 13.78
N GLN A 66 7.71 12.57 12.72
CA GLN A 66 7.32 12.98 11.37
C GLN A 66 6.16 12.15 10.82
N SER A 67 6.14 10.84 11.11
CA SER A 67 5.03 9.97 10.69
C SER A 67 3.69 10.39 11.30
N LYS A 68 3.71 10.91 12.53
CA LYS A 68 2.51 11.38 13.26
C LYS A 68 2.13 12.81 12.88
N SER A 69 3.08 13.63 12.46
CA SER A 69 2.85 15.02 12.04
C SER A 69 2.21 15.16 10.65
N TYR A 70 1.89 14.04 10.00
CA TYR A 70 1.15 14.07 8.74
C TYR A 70 -0.32 14.41 8.97
N PHE A 71 -0.87 15.32 8.17
CA PHE A 71 -2.29 15.65 8.12
C PHE A 71 -2.77 15.67 6.67
N PHE A 72 -3.99 15.20 6.45
CA PHE A 72 -4.69 15.39 5.18
C PHE A 72 -5.83 16.39 5.41
N ASP A 73 -5.51 17.66 5.27
CA ASP A 73 -6.42 18.79 5.51
C ASP A 73 -6.58 19.72 4.30
N LYS A 74 -6.16 19.25 3.14
CA LYS A 74 -6.16 19.94 1.85
C LYS A 74 -7.48 20.64 1.51
N TYR A 75 -8.60 20.09 1.98
CA TYR A 75 -9.94 20.59 1.68
C TYR A 75 -10.59 21.32 2.86
N LYS A 76 -9.84 21.58 3.93
CA LYS A 76 -10.34 22.31 5.10
C LYS A 76 -10.04 23.79 4.98
N GLY A 77 -10.97 24.64 5.41
CA GLY A 77 -10.76 26.08 5.50
C GLY A 77 -9.75 26.47 6.58
N VAL A 78 -9.60 25.63 7.62
CA VAL A 78 -8.61 25.80 8.68
C VAL A 78 -7.71 24.57 8.70
N GLN A 79 -6.42 24.79 8.58
CA GLN A 79 -5.42 23.72 8.64
C GLN A 79 -5.27 23.17 10.07
N SER A 80 -4.86 21.91 10.15
CA SER A 80 -4.65 21.23 11.43
C SER A 80 -3.42 21.82 12.14
N GLU A 81 -3.52 21.98 13.45
CA GLU A 81 -2.38 22.42 14.26
C GLU A 81 -1.33 21.30 14.30
N SER A 82 -0.09 21.65 14.03
CA SER A 82 1.07 20.77 14.16
C SER A 82 2.15 21.46 14.98
N VAL A 83 3.04 20.68 15.59
CA VAL A 83 4.30 21.23 16.09
C VAL A 83 5.05 21.87 14.93
N GLY A 84 5.43 23.16 15.05
CA GLY A 84 6.01 23.92 13.95
C GLY A 84 7.33 23.33 13.46
N ASN A 85 8.36 23.33 14.33
CA ASN A 85 9.70 22.91 13.95
C ASN A 85 10.21 21.76 14.83
N LEU A 86 10.80 20.73 14.20
CA LEU A 86 11.57 19.72 14.88
C LEU A 86 13.06 19.95 14.67
N ASN A 87 13.76 20.33 15.73
CA ASN A 87 15.21 20.53 15.73
C ASN A 87 15.91 19.28 16.27
N ILE A 88 17.00 18.88 15.64
CA ILE A 88 17.76 17.70 16.04
C ILE A 88 19.17 18.12 16.45
N LEU A 89 19.54 17.83 17.69
CA LEU A 89 20.91 17.92 18.19
C LEU A 89 21.50 16.53 18.30
N SER A 90 22.64 16.31 17.69
CA SER A 90 23.34 15.01 17.70
C SER A 90 24.84 15.20 17.95
N LEU A 91 25.42 14.34 18.81
CA LEU A 91 26.87 14.27 18.97
C LEU A 91 27.58 13.68 17.74
N SER A 92 26.83 13.00 16.85
CA SER A 92 27.35 12.39 15.63
C SER A 92 26.50 12.79 14.41
N PRO A 93 26.48 14.09 14.03
CA PRO A 93 25.55 14.61 13.03
C PRO A 93 25.72 13.97 11.64
N LYS A 94 26.94 13.56 11.26
CA LYS A 94 27.21 12.88 9.98
C LYS A 94 26.54 11.50 9.94
N ILE A 95 26.62 10.73 11.04
CA ILE A 95 26.01 9.39 11.15
C ILE A 95 24.49 9.54 11.18
N PHE A 96 23.97 10.47 11.98
CA PHE A 96 22.53 10.75 12.02
C PHE A 96 22.01 11.12 10.61
N LYS A 97 22.67 12.07 9.93
CA LYS A 97 22.24 12.50 8.58
C LYS A 97 22.23 11.34 7.59
N LYS A 98 23.23 10.45 7.62
CA LYS A 98 23.27 9.25 6.77
C LYS A 98 22.09 8.33 7.03
N ASN A 99 21.85 7.98 8.30
CA ASN A 99 20.72 7.12 8.68
C ASN A 99 19.38 7.78 8.34
N TYR A 100 19.25 9.08 8.62
CA TYR A 100 18.03 9.84 8.40
C TYR A 100 17.65 9.96 6.92
N LEU A 101 18.60 10.04 5.99
CA LEU A 101 18.32 10.09 4.55
C LEU A 101 17.48 8.90 4.07
N GLU A 102 17.74 7.70 4.59
CA GLU A 102 16.98 6.51 4.27
C GLU A 102 15.54 6.61 4.81
N TYR A 103 15.39 7.04 6.05
CA TYR A 103 14.08 7.22 6.67
C TYR A 103 13.30 8.40 6.09
N SER A 104 13.96 9.47 5.64
CA SER A 104 13.28 10.57 4.95
C SER A 104 12.68 10.12 3.62
N ALA A 105 13.38 9.27 2.86
CA ALA A 105 12.83 8.68 1.64
C ALA A 105 11.60 7.81 1.93
N LEU A 106 11.61 7.03 3.03
CA LEU A 106 10.45 6.27 3.48
C LEU A 106 9.26 7.17 3.84
N ILE A 107 9.50 8.26 4.58
CA ILE A 107 8.44 9.22 4.94
C ILE A 107 7.84 9.83 3.68
N GLU A 108 8.65 10.23 2.71
CA GLU A 108 8.19 10.76 1.41
C GLU A 108 7.30 9.76 0.65
N GLY A 109 7.68 8.48 0.65
CA GLY A 109 6.88 7.42 0.02
C GLY A 109 5.58 7.15 0.77
N ILE A 110 5.64 7.04 2.11
CA ILE A 110 4.46 6.84 2.95
C ILE A 110 3.49 8.02 2.85
N THR A 111 4.00 9.25 2.81
CA THR A 111 3.20 10.45 2.60
C THR A 111 2.46 10.39 1.26
N LEU A 112 3.15 10.03 0.17
CA LEU A 112 2.50 9.85 -1.12
C LEU A 112 1.39 8.77 -1.07
N THR A 113 1.66 7.61 -0.45
CA THR A 113 0.64 6.58 -0.27
C THR A 113 -0.58 7.11 0.47
N ARG A 114 -0.36 7.85 1.57
CA ARG A 114 -1.44 8.45 2.37
C ARG A 114 -2.20 9.51 1.60
N ASP A 115 -1.51 10.39 0.88
CA ASP A 115 -2.13 11.44 0.07
C ASP A 115 -3.04 10.85 -1.01
N LEU A 116 -2.57 9.80 -1.70
CA LEU A 116 -3.36 9.11 -2.71
C LEU A 116 -4.59 8.41 -2.10
N THR A 117 -4.41 7.71 -0.98
CA THR A 117 -5.48 6.91 -0.37
C THR A 117 -6.54 7.77 0.36
N ASN A 118 -6.15 8.96 0.85
CA ASN A 118 -7.08 9.89 1.48
C ASN A 118 -7.78 10.82 0.47
N GLU A 119 -7.34 10.85 -0.79
CA GLU A 119 -7.91 11.73 -1.81
C GLU A 119 -9.34 11.30 -2.17
N PRO A 120 -10.32 12.21 -2.24
CA PRO A 120 -11.65 11.88 -2.73
C PRO A 120 -11.65 11.44 -4.20
N SER A 121 -12.52 10.49 -4.57
CA SER A 121 -12.54 9.90 -5.92
C SER A 121 -12.94 10.88 -7.03
N ASN A 122 -13.70 11.94 -6.70
CA ASN A 122 -14.01 13.01 -7.66
C ASN A 122 -12.77 13.85 -8.03
N ILE A 123 -11.68 13.74 -7.27
CA ILE A 123 -10.39 14.35 -7.55
C ILE A 123 -9.40 13.30 -8.06
N LEU A 124 -9.27 12.16 -7.35
CA LEU A 124 -8.38 11.08 -7.76
C LEU A 124 -9.10 10.12 -8.74
N THR A 125 -9.44 10.63 -9.92
CA THR A 125 -9.90 9.78 -11.03
C THR A 125 -8.75 8.93 -11.56
N THR A 126 -9.05 7.94 -12.41
CA THR A 126 -8.02 7.13 -13.08
C THR A 126 -7.02 7.98 -13.86
N GLU A 127 -7.50 9.06 -14.49
CA GLU A 127 -6.65 10.01 -15.22
C GLU A 127 -5.75 10.82 -14.29
N GLU A 128 -6.30 11.40 -13.22
CA GLU A 128 -5.51 12.18 -12.27
C GLU A 128 -4.50 11.29 -11.57
N PHE A 129 -4.88 10.06 -11.20
CA PHE A 129 -3.96 9.13 -10.58
C PHE A 129 -2.79 8.80 -11.53
N SER A 130 -3.08 8.48 -12.79
CA SER A 130 -2.03 8.20 -13.77
C SER A 130 -1.08 9.39 -13.97
N LYS A 131 -1.58 10.63 -14.00
CA LYS A 131 -0.75 11.85 -14.07
C LYS A 131 0.13 12.04 -12.84
N ARG A 132 -0.40 11.77 -11.63
CA ARG A 132 0.41 11.83 -10.39
C ARG A 132 1.52 10.79 -10.42
N LEU A 133 1.28 9.58 -10.94
CA LEU A 133 2.30 8.56 -11.10
C LEU A 133 3.33 8.96 -12.18
N GLU A 134 2.90 9.54 -13.30
CA GLU A 134 3.80 10.06 -14.34
C GLU A 134 4.78 11.10 -13.80
N SER A 135 4.32 11.95 -12.86
CA SER A 135 5.15 12.95 -12.21
C SER A 135 6.33 12.37 -11.40
N LEU A 136 6.29 11.07 -11.06
CA LEU A 136 7.39 10.39 -10.36
C LEU A 136 8.62 10.19 -11.26
N SER A 137 8.48 10.40 -12.57
CA SER A 137 9.62 10.41 -13.52
C SER A 137 10.70 11.42 -13.13
N LYS A 138 10.35 12.51 -12.44
CA LYS A 138 11.30 13.49 -11.89
C LYS A 138 12.32 12.91 -10.89
N PHE A 139 12.00 11.74 -10.30
CA PHE A 139 12.92 11.01 -9.42
C PHE A 139 13.75 9.94 -10.14
N GLY A 140 13.67 9.89 -11.49
CA GLY A 140 14.42 8.94 -12.32
C GLY A 140 13.69 7.63 -12.61
N LEU A 141 12.41 7.51 -12.25
CA LEU A 141 11.57 6.39 -12.65
C LEU A 141 11.22 6.47 -14.14
N LYS A 142 11.30 5.35 -14.84
CA LYS A 142 10.74 5.24 -16.18
C LYS A 142 9.27 4.86 -16.06
N ILE A 143 8.40 5.71 -16.58
CA ILE A 143 6.95 5.54 -16.51
C ILE A 143 6.40 5.16 -17.89
N LYS A 144 5.52 4.16 -17.93
CA LYS A 144 4.73 3.82 -19.11
C LYS A 144 3.26 3.72 -18.71
N ILE A 145 2.39 4.43 -19.43
CA ILE A 145 0.95 4.37 -19.27
C ILE A 145 0.39 3.59 -20.47
N LEU A 146 -0.44 2.57 -20.18
CA LEU A 146 -1.21 1.83 -21.16
C LEU A 146 -2.65 2.35 -21.11
N GLU A 147 -3.10 2.90 -22.21
CA GLU A 147 -4.46 3.41 -22.40
C GLU A 147 -5.42 2.28 -22.82
N GLU A 148 -6.73 2.46 -22.70
CA GLU A 148 -7.73 1.42 -23.00
C GLU A 148 -7.56 0.78 -24.38
N ALA A 149 -7.18 1.55 -25.40
CA ALA A 149 -6.94 1.03 -26.75
C ALA A 149 -5.79 0.01 -26.76
N GLU A 150 -4.76 0.22 -25.94
CA GLU A 150 -3.64 -0.73 -25.78
C GLU A 150 -4.05 -1.93 -24.90
N LEU A 151 -4.82 -1.70 -23.84
CA LEU A 151 -5.37 -2.77 -22.99
C LEU A 151 -6.27 -3.73 -23.81
N LYS A 152 -7.12 -3.19 -24.68
CA LYS A 152 -7.95 -3.99 -25.61
C LYS A 152 -7.10 -4.85 -26.55
N LYS A 153 -6.05 -4.28 -27.14
CA LYS A 153 -5.12 -5.01 -28.01
C LYS A 153 -4.38 -6.12 -27.27
N LEU A 154 -4.09 -5.93 -25.99
CA LEU A 154 -3.45 -6.93 -25.11
C LEU A 154 -4.42 -8.00 -24.63
N GLY A 155 -5.73 -7.83 -24.82
CA GLY A 155 -6.76 -8.77 -24.36
C GLY A 155 -7.01 -8.69 -22.84
N MET A 156 -6.75 -7.56 -22.19
CA MET A 156 -7.00 -7.34 -20.76
C MET A 156 -8.50 -7.12 -20.49
N ASN A 157 -9.35 -8.06 -20.92
CA ASN A 157 -10.80 -7.85 -20.89
C ASN A 157 -11.38 -8.02 -19.48
N ALA A 158 -10.72 -8.75 -18.59
CA ALA A 158 -11.16 -8.85 -17.20
C ALA A 158 -11.02 -7.49 -16.48
N LEU A 159 -9.89 -6.80 -16.65
CA LEU A 159 -9.66 -5.44 -16.16
C LEU A 159 -10.63 -4.44 -16.79
N LEU A 160 -10.75 -4.47 -18.12
CA LEU A 160 -11.62 -3.56 -18.86
C LEU A 160 -13.10 -3.74 -18.49
N GLY A 161 -13.53 -4.98 -18.24
CA GLY A 161 -14.89 -5.30 -17.81
C GLY A 161 -15.28 -4.60 -16.49
N VAL A 162 -14.33 -4.43 -15.59
CA VAL A 162 -14.58 -3.70 -14.33
C VAL A 162 -14.87 -2.22 -14.59
N GLY A 163 -14.07 -1.57 -15.44
CA GLY A 163 -14.17 -0.14 -15.70
C GLY A 163 -15.23 0.26 -16.73
N GLN A 164 -15.86 -0.69 -17.43
CA GLN A 164 -16.72 -0.35 -18.57
C GLN A 164 -18.01 0.41 -18.23
N GLY A 165 -18.41 0.40 -16.95
CA GLY A 165 -19.54 1.17 -16.44
C GLY A 165 -19.20 2.60 -15.99
N SER A 166 -17.92 2.99 -16.03
CA SER A 166 -17.46 4.32 -15.61
C SER A 166 -17.16 5.20 -16.82
N PRO A 167 -17.39 6.53 -16.73
CA PRO A 167 -16.87 7.48 -17.70
C PRO A 167 -15.34 7.67 -17.59
N SER A 168 -14.72 7.26 -16.47
CA SER A 168 -13.27 7.35 -16.24
C SER A 168 -12.56 6.18 -16.95
N PRO A 169 -11.66 6.43 -17.92
CA PRO A 169 -11.04 5.36 -18.70
C PRO A 169 -10.12 4.49 -17.85
N SER A 170 -10.15 3.17 -18.09
CA SER A 170 -9.25 2.23 -17.44
C SER A 170 -7.81 2.43 -17.92
N LYS A 171 -6.85 2.33 -17.02
CA LYS A 171 -5.42 2.50 -17.33
C LYS A 171 -4.55 1.49 -16.60
N VAL A 172 -3.40 1.18 -17.18
CA VAL A 172 -2.31 0.49 -16.47
C VAL A 172 -1.09 1.39 -16.47
N VAL A 173 -0.50 1.60 -15.30
CA VAL A 173 0.73 2.38 -15.16
C VAL A 173 1.87 1.49 -14.68
N ILE A 174 2.95 1.48 -15.44
CA ILE A 174 4.19 0.77 -15.12
C ILE A 174 5.24 1.78 -14.71
N MET A 175 5.87 1.54 -13.58
CA MET A 175 6.94 2.36 -13.00
C MET A 175 8.20 1.49 -12.87
N GLU A 176 9.22 1.75 -13.65
CA GLU A 176 10.46 0.98 -13.60
C GLU A 176 11.59 1.78 -12.93
N TRP A 177 12.20 1.19 -11.92
CA TRP A 177 13.45 1.63 -11.32
C TRP A 177 14.57 0.63 -11.64
N LYS A 178 15.57 1.06 -12.40
CA LYS A 178 16.68 0.22 -12.82
C LYS A 178 18.00 0.71 -12.20
N GLY A 179 18.12 0.60 -10.88
CA GLY A 179 19.29 1.02 -10.12
C GLY A 179 20.49 0.07 -10.26
N ILE A 180 20.31 -1.10 -10.88
CA ILE A 180 21.35 -2.06 -11.22
C ILE A 180 21.08 -2.68 -12.59
N GLN A 181 22.13 -3.00 -13.36
CA GLN A 181 22.01 -3.66 -14.66
C GLN A 181 22.15 -5.19 -14.54
N GLY A 182 21.56 -5.93 -15.49
CA GLY A 182 21.75 -7.38 -15.61
C GLY A 182 21.12 -8.22 -14.50
N LYS A 183 20.12 -7.69 -13.77
CA LYS A 183 19.35 -8.41 -12.75
C LYS A 183 17.89 -8.44 -13.15
N ASP A 184 17.27 -9.61 -12.99
CA ASP A 184 15.83 -9.76 -13.14
C ASP A 184 15.10 -8.95 -12.06
N PRO A 185 13.99 -8.28 -12.40
CA PRO A 185 13.30 -7.41 -11.47
C PRO A 185 12.51 -8.17 -10.40
N LEU A 186 12.36 -7.56 -9.23
CA LEU A 186 11.20 -7.79 -8.39
C LEU A 186 10.04 -6.97 -8.97
N VAL A 187 8.91 -7.63 -9.24
CA VAL A 187 7.72 -6.93 -9.73
C VAL A 187 6.68 -6.84 -8.61
N ILE A 188 6.11 -5.64 -8.44
CA ILE A 188 5.11 -5.36 -7.41
C ILE A 188 3.88 -4.76 -8.08
N VAL A 189 2.74 -5.43 -7.89
CA VAL A 189 1.48 -5.10 -8.55
C VAL A 189 0.49 -4.53 -7.53
N GLY A 190 -0.25 -3.49 -7.88
CA GLY A 190 -1.22 -2.85 -7.01
C GLY A 190 -2.62 -2.73 -7.60
N LYS A 191 -3.64 -3.12 -6.81
CA LYS A 191 -5.04 -2.81 -7.10
C LYS A 191 -5.26 -1.31 -7.00
N GLY A 192 -5.85 -0.70 -8.04
CA GLY A 192 -6.11 0.72 -8.13
C GLY A 192 -7.55 1.04 -8.50
N VAL A 193 -8.52 0.48 -7.78
CA VAL A 193 -9.94 0.82 -7.95
C VAL A 193 -10.20 2.14 -7.24
N VAL A 194 -10.26 3.25 -8.01
CA VAL A 194 -10.33 4.61 -7.45
C VAL A 194 -11.62 4.88 -6.70
N PHE A 195 -12.70 4.20 -7.07
CA PHE A 195 -13.93 4.08 -6.30
C PHE A 195 -14.64 2.77 -6.64
N ASP A 196 -15.17 2.09 -5.64
CA ASP A 196 -15.87 0.82 -5.80
C ASP A 196 -17.30 0.89 -5.26
N THR A 197 -18.27 0.99 -6.17
CA THR A 197 -19.69 0.88 -5.80
C THR A 197 -20.17 -0.57 -5.68
N GLY A 198 -19.33 -1.55 -6.11
CA GLY A 198 -19.74 -2.93 -6.36
C GLY A 198 -20.25 -3.17 -7.79
N GLY A 199 -20.39 -2.13 -8.60
CA GLY A 199 -21.01 -2.23 -9.92
C GLY A 199 -22.51 -2.59 -9.83
N ILE A 200 -22.98 -3.48 -10.71
CA ILE A 200 -24.38 -3.97 -10.67
C ILE A 200 -24.69 -4.75 -9.37
N SER A 201 -23.70 -5.42 -8.78
CA SER A 201 -23.79 -6.01 -7.44
C SER A 201 -23.57 -4.92 -6.36
N LEU A 202 -24.44 -3.91 -6.35
CA LEU A 202 -24.31 -2.66 -5.61
C LEU A 202 -24.14 -2.88 -4.11
N LYS A 203 -23.11 -2.24 -3.54
CA LYS A 203 -22.88 -2.22 -2.09
C LYS A 203 -24.01 -1.49 -1.35
N PRO A 204 -24.26 -1.82 -0.06
CA PRO A 204 -25.09 -0.99 0.81
C PRO A 204 -24.56 0.44 0.89
N ALA A 205 -25.46 1.43 0.99
CA ALA A 205 -25.07 2.84 1.09
C ALA A 205 -24.19 3.13 2.33
N ASN A 206 -24.44 2.42 3.44
CA ASN A 206 -23.67 2.59 4.68
C ASN A 206 -22.22 2.07 4.51
N GLY A 207 -21.25 2.95 4.61
CA GLY A 207 -19.82 2.64 4.47
C GLY A 207 -19.30 2.70 3.04
N MET A 208 -20.18 2.96 2.03
CA MET A 208 -19.73 3.09 0.63
C MET A 208 -18.77 4.28 0.44
N GLU A 209 -18.93 5.34 1.23
CA GLU A 209 -18.03 6.50 1.21
C GLU A 209 -16.58 6.15 1.56
N GLN A 210 -16.36 5.01 2.20
CA GLN A 210 -15.02 4.53 2.53
C GLN A 210 -14.32 3.83 1.36
N MET A 211 -15.05 3.58 0.26
CA MET A 211 -14.50 2.88 -0.91
C MET A 211 -13.53 3.72 -1.75
N THR A 212 -13.25 4.94 -1.35
CA THR A 212 -12.09 5.72 -1.82
C THR A 212 -10.75 5.06 -1.47
N VAL A 213 -10.72 4.20 -0.43
CA VAL A 213 -9.52 3.46 0.00
C VAL A 213 -9.17 2.28 -0.92
N ASP A 214 -10.07 1.92 -1.84
CA ASP A 214 -9.97 0.67 -2.63
C ASP A 214 -8.85 0.67 -3.70
N MET A 215 -8.15 1.75 -3.80
CA MET A 215 -6.91 1.93 -4.56
C MET A 215 -5.65 1.86 -3.66
N GLY A 216 -5.78 1.44 -2.41
CA GLY A 216 -4.68 1.41 -1.44
C GLY A 216 -3.50 0.57 -1.88
N GLY A 217 -3.73 -0.55 -2.59
CA GLY A 217 -2.67 -1.36 -3.18
C GLY A 217 -1.80 -0.57 -4.15
N ALA A 218 -2.42 0.14 -5.10
CA ALA A 218 -1.71 1.03 -6.03
C ALA A 218 -1.00 2.19 -5.30
N GLY A 219 -1.63 2.73 -4.25
CA GLY A 219 -1.03 3.76 -3.40
C GLY A 219 0.27 3.29 -2.74
N VAL A 220 0.28 2.05 -2.21
CA VAL A 220 1.51 1.46 -1.61
C VAL A 220 2.59 1.26 -2.66
N VAL A 221 2.24 0.74 -3.85
CA VAL A 221 3.20 0.57 -4.95
C VAL A 221 3.81 1.92 -5.35
N ALA A 222 2.99 2.97 -5.49
CA ALA A 222 3.46 4.32 -5.80
C ALA A 222 4.45 4.87 -4.75
N GLY A 223 4.08 4.75 -3.47
CA GLY A 223 4.93 5.21 -2.37
C GLY A 223 6.24 4.44 -2.27
N LEU A 224 6.20 3.12 -2.47
CA LEU A 224 7.40 2.29 -2.50
C LEU A 224 8.34 2.67 -3.66
N MET A 225 7.80 2.84 -4.86
CA MET A 225 8.60 3.23 -6.03
C MET A 225 9.24 4.61 -5.85
N LYS A 226 8.50 5.57 -5.26
CA LYS A 226 9.06 6.88 -4.87
C LYS A 226 10.20 6.72 -3.85
N THR A 227 10.01 5.91 -2.80
CA THR A 227 11.04 5.62 -1.78
C THR A 227 12.31 5.08 -2.41
N ILE A 228 12.19 4.05 -3.25
CA ILE A 228 13.30 3.38 -3.93
C ILE A 228 14.07 4.36 -4.81
N ALA A 229 13.36 5.21 -5.54
CA ALA A 229 13.97 6.20 -6.43
C ALA A 229 14.70 7.30 -5.65
N ILE A 230 14.08 7.89 -4.61
CA ILE A 230 14.72 8.96 -3.81
C ILE A 230 16.01 8.46 -3.13
N ARG A 231 16.01 7.24 -2.58
CA ARG A 231 17.20 6.69 -1.93
C ARG A 231 18.24 6.12 -2.90
N GLY A 232 17.95 6.12 -4.22
CA GLY A 232 18.88 5.62 -5.24
C GLY A 232 19.23 4.13 -5.04
N ALA A 233 18.23 3.29 -4.77
CA ALA A 233 18.42 1.88 -4.46
C ALA A 233 19.18 1.14 -5.58
N LYS A 234 20.22 0.37 -5.24
CA LYS A 234 20.96 -0.47 -6.20
C LYS A 234 20.21 -1.78 -6.49
N LYS A 235 18.99 -1.67 -6.95
CA LYS A 235 18.04 -2.78 -7.20
C LYS A 235 17.33 -2.54 -8.53
N HIS A 236 16.78 -3.61 -9.12
CA HIS A 236 15.88 -3.52 -10.25
C HIS A 236 14.46 -3.86 -9.75
N VAL A 237 13.56 -2.89 -9.77
CA VAL A 237 12.18 -3.03 -9.27
C VAL A 237 11.22 -2.44 -10.27
N ILE A 238 10.11 -3.14 -10.50
CA ILE A 238 9.00 -2.67 -11.33
C ILE A 238 7.75 -2.61 -10.48
N GLY A 239 7.13 -1.45 -10.40
CA GLY A 239 5.78 -1.25 -9.90
C GLY A 239 4.78 -1.24 -11.05
N ALA A 240 3.69 -1.96 -10.93
CA ALA A 240 2.60 -1.96 -11.91
C ALA A 240 1.27 -1.77 -11.21
N VAL A 241 0.41 -0.88 -11.72
CA VAL A 241 -0.90 -0.63 -11.11
C VAL A 241 -1.99 -0.62 -12.17
N GLY A 242 -3.11 -1.28 -11.89
CA GLY A 242 -4.32 -1.25 -12.71
C GLY A 242 -5.30 -0.24 -12.11
N LEU A 243 -5.62 0.81 -12.87
CA LEU A 243 -6.48 1.91 -12.45
C LEU A 243 -7.85 1.79 -13.13
N VAL A 244 -8.89 1.60 -12.35
CA VAL A 244 -10.27 1.47 -12.81
C VAL A 244 -11.22 2.14 -11.82
N GLU A 245 -12.47 2.39 -12.24
CA GLU A 245 -13.56 2.78 -11.38
C GLU A 245 -14.73 1.83 -11.59
N ASN A 246 -15.24 1.21 -10.53
CA ASN A 246 -16.34 0.24 -10.61
C ASN A 246 -17.68 0.92 -10.32
N MET A 247 -18.47 1.17 -11.37
CA MET A 247 -19.72 1.92 -11.30
C MET A 247 -20.89 1.14 -11.89
N PRO A 248 -22.10 1.30 -11.33
CA PRO A 248 -23.34 0.79 -11.96
C PRO A 248 -23.74 1.69 -13.12
N ASP A 249 -23.97 1.10 -14.27
CA ASP A 249 -24.38 1.80 -15.48
C ASP A 249 -25.10 0.83 -16.43
N GLY A 250 -25.81 1.35 -17.42
CA GLY A 250 -26.45 0.52 -18.47
C GLY A 250 -25.44 -0.27 -19.31
N ASN A 251 -24.17 0.14 -19.34
CA ASN A 251 -23.07 -0.52 -20.03
C ASN A 251 -22.18 -1.34 -19.08
N ALA A 252 -22.46 -1.35 -17.76
CA ALA A 252 -21.63 -2.05 -16.79
C ALA A 252 -21.64 -3.57 -16.97
N GLN A 253 -20.57 -4.23 -16.54
CA GLN A 253 -20.50 -5.68 -16.45
C GLN A 253 -21.59 -6.21 -15.52
N ARG A 254 -22.21 -7.34 -15.88
CA ARG A 254 -23.35 -7.91 -15.14
C ARG A 254 -22.98 -9.26 -14.52
N PRO A 255 -23.58 -9.62 -13.39
CA PRO A 255 -23.61 -11.01 -12.94
C PRO A 255 -24.16 -11.93 -14.04
N GLY A 256 -23.44 -13.03 -14.33
CA GLY A 256 -23.73 -13.97 -15.43
C GLY A 256 -22.95 -13.70 -16.72
N ASP A 257 -22.26 -12.55 -16.85
CA ASP A 257 -21.38 -12.31 -17.98
C ASP A 257 -20.15 -13.23 -17.92
N VAL A 258 -19.59 -13.57 -19.08
CA VAL A 258 -18.33 -14.29 -19.21
C VAL A 258 -17.32 -13.40 -19.92
N VAL A 259 -16.14 -13.23 -19.32
CA VAL A 259 -15.05 -12.48 -19.91
C VAL A 259 -13.84 -13.39 -20.16
N THR A 260 -13.05 -13.09 -21.20
CA THR A 260 -11.80 -13.78 -21.46
C THR A 260 -10.64 -12.93 -20.95
N SER A 261 -9.86 -13.45 -20.02
CA SER A 261 -8.67 -12.77 -19.48
C SER A 261 -7.54 -12.69 -20.52
N MET A 262 -6.52 -11.86 -20.25
CA MET A 262 -5.30 -11.79 -21.07
C MET A 262 -4.57 -13.15 -21.16
N LYS A 263 -4.68 -14.01 -20.16
CA LYS A 263 -4.13 -15.38 -20.17
C LYS A 263 -4.85 -16.29 -21.18
N GLY A 264 -6.10 -15.96 -21.53
CA GLY A 264 -6.97 -16.76 -22.38
C GLY A 264 -8.03 -17.55 -21.59
N ASP A 265 -7.91 -17.66 -20.27
CA ASP A 265 -8.93 -18.29 -19.42
C ASP A 265 -10.23 -17.47 -19.44
N THR A 266 -11.37 -18.16 -19.55
CA THR A 266 -12.70 -17.56 -19.43
C THR A 266 -13.13 -17.49 -17.98
N ILE A 267 -13.72 -16.36 -17.60
CA ILE A 267 -14.14 -16.08 -16.23
C ILE A 267 -15.64 -15.78 -16.19
N GLU A 268 -16.40 -16.58 -15.48
CA GLU A 268 -17.80 -16.30 -15.17
C GLU A 268 -17.89 -15.29 -14.04
N ILE A 269 -18.56 -14.17 -14.28
CA ILE A 269 -18.78 -13.09 -13.31
C ILE A 269 -20.02 -13.44 -12.49
N ILE A 270 -19.83 -13.87 -11.27
CA ILE A 270 -20.95 -14.15 -10.35
C ILE A 270 -21.30 -12.89 -9.54
N ASN A 271 -20.29 -12.09 -9.21
CA ASN A 271 -20.45 -10.88 -8.40
C ASN A 271 -19.52 -9.80 -8.92
N THR A 272 -20.07 -8.67 -9.34
CA THR A 272 -19.30 -7.53 -9.84
C THR A 272 -18.59 -6.74 -8.73
N ASP A 273 -18.92 -6.98 -7.45
CA ASP A 273 -18.21 -6.48 -6.25
C ASP A 273 -16.94 -7.31 -5.91
N ALA A 274 -16.60 -8.28 -6.74
CA ALA A 274 -15.34 -9.01 -6.71
C ALA A 274 -14.46 -8.61 -7.91
N GLU A 275 -14.31 -7.33 -8.12
CA GLU A 275 -13.69 -6.62 -9.24
C GLU A 275 -12.16 -6.58 -9.14
N GLY A 276 -11.63 -6.40 -7.92
CA GLY A 276 -10.19 -6.22 -7.70
C GLY A 276 -9.35 -7.38 -8.23
N ARG A 277 -9.82 -8.62 -8.07
CA ARG A 277 -9.16 -9.80 -8.62
C ARG A 277 -9.19 -9.86 -10.14
N LEU A 278 -10.22 -9.26 -10.77
CA LEU A 278 -10.31 -9.15 -12.23
C LEU A 278 -9.30 -8.15 -12.79
N VAL A 279 -9.11 -7.04 -12.08
CA VAL A 279 -8.05 -6.06 -12.40
C VAL A 279 -6.67 -6.70 -12.28
N LEU A 280 -6.44 -7.44 -11.18
CA LEU A 280 -5.14 -8.03 -10.89
C LEU A 280 -4.80 -9.21 -11.80
N CYS A 281 -5.75 -10.05 -12.20
CA CYS A 281 -5.46 -11.25 -12.99
C CYS A 281 -4.79 -10.93 -14.34
N ASP A 282 -5.30 -9.93 -15.07
CA ASP A 282 -4.71 -9.49 -16.34
C ASP A 282 -3.36 -8.83 -16.12
N LEU A 283 -3.24 -8.02 -15.07
CA LEU A 283 -2.01 -7.31 -14.77
C LEU A 283 -0.90 -8.26 -14.30
N LEU A 284 -1.21 -9.24 -13.44
CA LEU A 284 -0.28 -10.29 -13.01
C LEU A 284 0.25 -11.08 -14.21
N TRP A 285 -0.63 -11.46 -15.14
CA TRP A 285 -0.23 -12.15 -16.35
C TRP A 285 0.66 -11.28 -17.24
N TYR A 286 0.27 -10.04 -17.48
CA TYR A 286 1.03 -9.10 -18.32
C TYR A 286 2.47 -8.90 -17.84
N VAL A 287 2.64 -8.64 -16.53
CA VAL A 287 3.96 -8.30 -16.01
C VAL A 287 4.93 -9.48 -16.06
N GLN A 288 4.44 -10.72 -15.90
CA GLN A 288 5.25 -11.93 -16.01
C GLN A 288 5.74 -12.12 -17.44
N GLN A 289 4.84 -12.03 -18.43
CA GLN A 289 5.17 -12.18 -19.83
C GLN A 289 6.12 -11.09 -20.34
N LYS A 290 6.01 -9.88 -19.77
CA LYS A 290 6.79 -8.72 -20.23
C LYS A 290 8.17 -8.59 -19.57
N TYR A 291 8.30 -8.97 -18.30
CA TYR A 291 9.47 -8.60 -17.50
C TYR A 291 10.24 -9.80 -16.93
N ASN A 292 9.71 -11.02 -17.05
CA ASN A 292 10.33 -12.24 -16.51
C ASN A 292 10.86 -12.03 -15.07
N PRO A 293 9.96 -11.80 -14.09
CA PRO A 293 10.36 -11.40 -12.75
C PRO A 293 11.06 -12.50 -11.97
N LYS A 294 12.07 -12.13 -11.15
CA LYS A 294 12.68 -13.01 -10.15
C LYS A 294 11.66 -13.43 -9.07
N ALA A 295 10.73 -12.54 -8.74
CA ALA A 295 9.62 -12.78 -7.83
C ALA A 295 8.52 -11.73 -8.08
N LEU A 296 7.31 -12.04 -7.65
CA LEU A 296 6.11 -11.24 -7.86
C LEU A 296 5.37 -11.03 -6.53
N ILE A 297 4.96 -9.81 -6.28
CA ILE A 297 4.10 -9.47 -5.13
C ILE A 297 2.93 -8.66 -5.64
N ASP A 298 1.73 -8.96 -5.20
CA ASP A 298 0.60 -8.06 -5.40
C ASP A 298 -0.04 -7.62 -4.08
N LEU A 299 -0.59 -6.42 -4.10
CA LEU A 299 -1.27 -5.80 -2.96
C LEU A 299 -2.65 -5.33 -3.36
N ALA A 300 -3.63 -5.67 -2.54
CA ALA A 300 -5.01 -5.23 -2.76
C ALA A 300 -5.77 -5.07 -1.44
N THR A 301 -6.65 -4.09 -1.40
CA THR A 301 -7.78 -4.03 -0.47
C THR A 301 -8.86 -4.97 -1.01
N LEU A 302 -8.60 -6.30 -0.88
CA LEU A 302 -9.30 -7.26 -1.74
C LEU A 302 -10.58 -7.79 -1.12
N THR A 303 -10.57 -8.10 0.19
CA THR A 303 -11.72 -8.79 0.77
C THR A 303 -12.13 -8.24 2.14
N GLY A 304 -13.45 -8.10 2.35
CA GLY A 304 -13.96 -7.88 3.69
C GLY A 304 -13.73 -9.09 4.62
N ALA A 305 -13.54 -10.28 4.04
CA ALA A 305 -13.31 -11.51 4.80
C ALA A 305 -11.98 -11.49 5.56
N ILE A 306 -10.93 -10.84 5.05
CA ILE A 306 -9.67 -10.72 5.76
C ILE A 306 -9.80 -9.82 6.99
N ILE A 307 -10.66 -8.81 6.93
CA ILE A 307 -10.97 -7.95 8.08
C ILE A 307 -11.68 -8.75 9.18
N VAL A 308 -12.61 -9.64 8.79
CA VAL A 308 -13.28 -10.54 9.73
C VAL A 308 -12.29 -11.51 10.39
N ALA A 309 -11.28 -11.98 9.62
CA ALA A 309 -10.29 -12.94 10.11
C ALA A 309 -9.20 -12.30 10.99
N LEU A 310 -8.65 -11.16 10.58
CA LEU A 310 -7.43 -10.56 11.16
C LEU A 310 -7.64 -9.16 11.76
N GLY A 311 -8.86 -8.62 11.66
CA GLY A 311 -9.16 -7.25 12.08
C GLY A 311 -8.35 -6.22 11.31
N ASN A 312 -7.98 -5.14 11.99
CA ASN A 312 -7.19 -4.04 11.45
C ASN A 312 -5.71 -4.09 11.92
N GLU A 313 -5.29 -5.24 12.47
CA GLU A 313 -3.98 -5.41 13.08
C GLU A 313 -2.97 -6.05 12.13
N LYS A 314 -3.43 -6.88 11.20
CA LYS A 314 -2.57 -7.67 10.31
C LYS A 314 -3.13 -7.75 8.89
N ALA A 315 -2.24 -7.68 7.91
CA ALA A 315 -2.55 -8.06 6.53
C ALA A 315 -2.53 -9.58 6.37
N GLY A 316 -3.35 -10.10 5.46
CA GLY A 316 -3.28 -11.50 5.03
C GLY A 316 -2.16 -11.70 4.02
N VAL A 317 -1.32 -12.72 4.24
CA VAL A 317 -0.23 -13.11 3.34
C VAL A 317 -0.56 -14.46 2.73
N PHE A 318 -0.71 -14.53 1.42
CA PHE A 318 -0.90 -15.77 0.67
C PHE A 318 0.29 -15.96 -0.26
N SER A 319 0.78 -17.19 -0.43
CA SER A 319 1.97 -17.42 -1.24
C SER A 319 2.03 -18.85 -1.76
N ASN A 320 2.56 -19.01 -2.97
CA ASN A 320 2.97 -20.30 -3.52
C ASN A 320 4.39 -20.73 -3.07
N ASN A 321 5.10 -19.85 -2.31
CA ASN A 321 6.46 -20.09 -1.85
C ASN A 321 6.60 -19.75 -0.35
N LYS A 322 6.75 -20.79 0.47
CA LYS A 322 6.82 -20.67 1.93
C LYS A 322 7.99 -19.78 2.39
N VAL A 323 9.17 -19.96 1.83
CA VAL A 323 10.36 -19.18 2.22
C VAL A 323 10.17 -17.71 1.92
N PHE A 324 9.59 -17.39 0.77
CA PHE A 324 9.33 -16.00 0.38
C PHE A 324 8.29 -15.33 1.31
N ALA A 325 7.23 -16.08 1.70
CA ALA A 325 6.26 -15.60 2.68
C ALA A 325 6.89 -15.32 4.04
N GLU A 326 7.74 -16.23 4.56
CA GLU A 326 8.45 -16.09 5.82
C GLU A 326 9.38 -14.87 5.80
N GLN A 327 10.13 -14.66 4.70
CA GLN A 327 10.99 -13.48 4.50
C GLN A 327 10.21 -12.17 4.55
N PHE A 328 9.03 -12.12 3.91
CA PHE A 328 8.19 -10.93 3.96
C PHE A 328 7.65 -10.67 5.38
N ILE A 329 7.14 -11.70 6.06
CA ILE A 329 6.59 -11.60 7.43
C ILE A 329 7.67 -11.14 8.41
N GLU A 330 8.89 -11.65 8.30
CA GLU A 330 10.04 -11.20 9.10
C GLU A 330 10.30 -9.70 8.90
N CYS A 331 10.35 -9.25 7.65
CA CYS A 331 10.54 -7.83 7.33
C CYS A 331 9.40 -6.95 7.86
N ALA A 332 8.16 -7.43 7.77
CA ALA A 332 6.98 -6.74 8.30
C ALA A 332 7.04 -6.60 9.83
N LEU A 333 7.43 -7.66 10.51
CA LEU A 333 7.62 -7.66 11.98
C LEU A 333 8.72 -6.69 12.40
N GLU A 334 9.89 -6.70 11.72
CA GLU A 334 11.00 -5.78 12.02
C GLU A 334 10.58 -4.29 11.87
N GLU A 335 9.68 -3.99 10.95
CA GLU A 335 9.18 -2.63 10.70
C GLU A 335 7.92 -2.27 11.50
N GLY A 336 7.41 -3.21 12.31
CA GLY A 336 6.22 -3.03 13.13
C GLY A 336 4.92 -2.98 12.33
N GLU A 337 4.88 -3.66 11.17
CA GLU A 337 3.69 -3.84 10.34
C GLU A 337 3.17 -5.27 10.51
N GLY A 338 1.94 -5.42 11.01
CA GLY A 338 1.34 -6.73 11.24
C GLY A 338 1.08 -7.48 9.93
N ALA A 339 1.51 -8.75 9.86
CA ALA A 339 1.25 -9.65 8.75
C ALA A 339 1.04 -11.07 9.28
N TRP A 340 0.23 -11.87 8.59
CA TRP A 340 -0.05 -13.25 8.98
C TRP A 340 -0.25 -14.13 7.75
N GLN A 341 0.43 -15.28 7.70
CA GLN A 341 0.28 -16.22 6.59
C GLN A 341 -1.07 -16.94 6.69
N MET A 342 -1.78 -16.95 5.58
CA MET A 342 -3.05 -17.62 5.40
C MET A 342 -2.85 -18.90 4.56
N PRO A 343 -3.72 -19.92 4.71
CA PRO A 343 -3.64 -21.13 3.91
C PRO A 343 -3.95 -20.87 2.42
N LEU A 344 -3.34 -21.67 1.53
CA LEU A 344 -3.56 -21.60 0.08
C LEU A 344 -3.58 -23.01 -0.55
N ASP A 345 -4.27 -23.94 0.10
CA ASP A 345 -4.32 -25.34 -0.30
C ASP A 345 -5.16 -25.54 -1.57
N ASP A 346 -4.84 -26.55 -2.35
CA ASP A 346 -5.53 -26.84 -3.63
C ASP A 346 -6.99 -27.28 -3.46
N SER A 347 -7.38 -27.72 -2.26
CA SER A 347 -8.77 -28.04 -1.94
C SER A 347 -9.73 -26.86 -2.16
N TYR A 348 -9.24 -25.62 -2.02
CA TYR A 348 -10.03 -24.40 -2.23
C TYR A 348 -10.30 -24.10 -3.72
N ASP A 349 -9.60 -24.72 -4.67
CA ASP A 349 -9.85 -24.55 -6.11
C ASP A 349 -11.27 -24.98 -6.49
N ASN A 350 -11.82 -25.98 -5.77
CA ASN A 350 -13.18 -26.44 -6.00
C ASN A 350 -14.24 -25.36 -5.82
N LEU A 351 -13.95 -24.33 -5.00
CA LEU A 351 -14.87 -23.22 -4.78
C LEU A 351 -15.03 -22.32 -6.02
N LEU A 352 -14.06 -22.37 -6.93
CA LEU A 352 -13.99 -21.49 -8.11
C LEU A 352 -14.45 -22.19 -9.41
N LYS A 353 -14.90 -23.45 -9.35
CA LYS A 353 -15.41 -24.17 -10.54
C LYS A 353 -16.66 -23.50 -11.09
N SER A 354 -16.69 -23.27 -12.40
CA SER A 354 -17.84 -22.80 -13.15
C SER A 354 -18.44 -23.91 -14.01
N HIS A 355 -19.69 -23.78 -14.40
CA HIS A 355 -20.36 -24.67 -15.35
C HIS A 355 -20.23 -24.18 -16.80
N ILE A 356 -19.95 -22.89 -17.00
CA ILE A 356 -19.97 -22.24 -18.32
C ILE A 356 -18.66 -21.58 -18.72
N ALA A 357 -17.68 -21.54 -17.78
CA ALA A 357 -16.37 -20.93 -17.98
C ALA A 357 -15.28 -21.79 -17.31
N ASP A 358 -14.02 -21.44 -17.53
CA ASP A 358 -12.89 -22.13 -16.89
C ASP A 358 -12.84 -21.89 -15.39
N VAL A 359 -13.30 -20.72 -14.95
CA VAL A 359 -13.31 -20.31 -13.55
C VAL A 359 -14.43 -19.29 -13.31
N LYS A 360 -14.94 -19.19 -12.08
CA LYS A 360 -15.81 -18.08 -11.66
C LYS A 360 -15.07 -17.13 -10.72
N ASN A 361 -15.45 -15.87 -10.71
CA ASN A 361 -14.72 -14.85 -9.95
C ASN A 361 -14.95 -14.90 -8.42
N VAL A 362 -15.91 -15.68 -7.89
CA VAL A 362 -16.21 -15.79 -6.46
C VAL A 362 -16.39 -17.23 -6.03
N GLY A 363 -15.76 -17.61 -4.92
CA GLY A 363 -15.92 -18.93 -4.29
C GLY A 363 -17.10 -19.05 -3.32
N GLY A 364 -17.84 -17.96 -3.08
CA GLY A 364 -18.88 -17.88 -2.06
C GLY A 364 -18.39 -17.24 -0.75
N ARG A 365 -19.25 -17.22 0.27
CA ARG A 365 -18.97 -16.56 1.54
C ARG A 365 -17.91 -17.26 2.41
N PRO A 366 -17.92 -18.61 2.59
CA PRO A 366 -16.88 -19.31 3.33
C PRO A 366 -15.51 -19.21 2.61
N ALA A 367 -14.43 -19.04 3.38
CA ALA A 367 -13.06 -18.94 2.89
C ALA A 367 -12.87 -17.88 1.77
N ASN A 368 -13.61 -16.79 1.80
CA ASN A 368 -13.65 -15.81 0.71
C ASN A 368 -12.27 -15.19 0.41
N SER A 369 -11.47 -14.84 1.43
CA SER A 369 -10.10 -14.32 1.23
C SER A 369 -9.17 -15.37 0.60
N ILE A 370 -9.33 -16.65 0.98
CA ILE A 370 -8.52 -17.75 0.42
C ILE A 370 -8.91 -18.00 -1.03
N SER A 371 -10.19 -18.08 -1.34
CA SER A 371 -10.67 -18.27 -2.71
C SER A 371 -10.31 -17.09 -3.62
N ALA A 372 -10.25 -15.85 -3.08
CA ALA A 372 -9.76 -14.69 -3.81
C ALA A 372 -8.27 -14.86 -4.18
N ALA A 373 -7.44 -15.27 -3.23
CA ALA A 373 -6.03 -15.54 -3.47
C ALA A 373 -5.81 -16.73 -4.43
N LYS A 374 -6.61 -17.81 -4.32
CA LYS A 374 -6.60 -18.95 -5.26
C LYS A 374 -6.96 -18.52 -6.69
N PHE A 375 -7.95 -17.61 -6.83
CA PHE A 375 -8.25 -17.04 -8.13
C PHE A 375 -7.05 -16.31 -8.72
N LEU A 376 -6.33 -15.49 -7.95
CA LEU A 376 -5.13 -14.79 -8.40
C LEU A 376 -3.99 -15.75 -8.73
N GLN A 377 -3.78 -16.79 -7.91
CA GLN A 377 -2.75 -17.80 -8.13
C GLN A 377 -2.87 -18.46 -9.51
N ARG A 378 -4.07 -18.65 -10.04
CA ARG A 378 -4.33 -19.18 -11.36
C ARG A 378 -3.65 -18.37 -12.49
N PHE A 379 -3.42 -17.09 -12.26
CA PHE A 379 -2.80 -16.15 -13.21
C PHE A 379 -1.31 -15.88 -12.91
N VAL A 380 -0.71 -16.69 -12.05
CA VAL A 380 0.72 -16.67 -11.76
C VAL A 380 1.35 -17.97 -12.29
N ASP A 381 2.47 -17.85 -12.98
CA ASP A 381 3.22 -19.03 -13.45
C ASP A 381 3.80 -19.79 -12.23
N ASN A 382 3.74 -21.11 -12.27
CA ASN A 382 4.12 -21.95 -11.14
C ASN A 382 5.58 -21.78 -10.69
N ASP A 383 6.47 -21.41 -11.61
CA ASP A 383 7.90 -21.24 -11.33
C ASP A 383 8.24 -19.86 -10.76
N VAL A 384 7.28 -18.93 -10.72
CA VAL A 384 7.49 -17.58 -10.19
C VAL A 384 7.11 -17.55 -8.70
N PRO A 385 8.06 -17.30 -7.79
CA PRO A 385 7.74 -17.06 -6.37
C PRO A 385 6.79 -15.86 -6.24
N TRP A 386 5.64 -16.08 -5.61
CA TRP A 386 4.59 -15.08 -5.53
C TRP A 386 4.04 -14.91 -4.12
N ILE A 387 3.71 -13.66 -3.78
CA ILE A 387 2.97 -13.29 -2.58
C ILE A 387 1.80 -12.39 -2.98
N HIS A 388 0.60 -12.72 -2.49
CA HIS A 388 -0.54 -11.81 -2.44
C HIS A 388 -0.68 -11.25 -1.02
N LEU A 389 -0.82 -9.93 -0.92
CA LEU A 389 -1.05 -9.20 0.34
C LEU A 389 -2.48 -8.62 0.32
N ASP A 390 -3.38 -9.22 1.09
CA ASP A 390 -4.70 -8.63 1.31
C ASP A 390 -4.60 -7.60 2.44
N ILE A 391 -4.61 -6.33 2.06
CA ILE A 391 -4.39 -5.18 2.94
C ILE A 391 -5.70 -4.46 3.31
N ALA A 392 -6.87 -5.05 3.03
CA ALA A 392 -8.15 -4.40 3.28
C ALA A 392 -8.32 -3.93 4.73
N GLY A 393 -7.80 -4.69 5.72
CA GLY A 393 -7.87 -4.32 7.12
C GLY A 393 -6.85 -3.28 7.58
N VAL A 394 -5.75 -3.09 6.84
CA VAL A 394 -4.58 -2.30 7.32
C VAL A 394 -4.29 -1.05 6.47
N ALA A 395 -4.92 -0.90 5.32
CA ALA A 395 -4.72 0.26 4.42
C ALA A 395 -5.19 1.57 5.05
N SER A 396 -6.24 1.52 5.87
CA SER A 396 -6.77 2.67 6.61
C SER A 396 -6.93 2.34 8.09
N ALA A 397 -6.63 3.30 8.94
CA ALA A 397 -6.79 3.17 10.39
C ALA A 397 -7.85 4.15 10.90
N GLY A 398 -8.72 3.63 11.78
CA GLY A 398 -9.53 4.49 12.64
C GLY A 398 -8.66 5.32 13.60
N ALA A 399 -9.26 6.06 14.50
CA ALA A 399 -8.60 6.99 15.43
C ALA A 399 -7.55 6.39 16.39
N ARG A 400 -7.23 5.11 16.28
CA ARG A 400 -6.44 4.37 17.27
C ARG A 400 -4.97 4.08 16.89
N SER A 401 -4.49 4.47 15.71
CA SER A 401 -3.09 4.23 15.39
C SER A 401 -2.16 5.11 16.24
N SER A 402 -1.20 4.46 16.91
CA SER A 402 -0.25 5.15 17.79
C SER A 402 0.79 5.97 17.03
N ILE A 403 1.06 5.63 15.76
CA ILE A 403 2.10 6.27 14.94
C ILE A 403 1.58 6.87 13.63
N SER A 404 0.32 6.61 13.29
CA SER A 404 -0.32 7.21 12.11
C SER A 404 -1.50 8.05 12.54
N PRO A 405 -1.82 9.16 11.87
CA PRO A 405 -3.08 9.86 12.05
C PRO A 405 -4.26 8.98 11.59
N LYS A 406 -5.50 9.47 11.80
CA LYS A 406 -6.71 8.86 11.24
C LYS A 406 -6.64 8.85 9.71
N GLY A 407 -7.13 7.81 9.07
CA GLY A 407 -7.16 7.63 7.62
C GLY A 407 -6.08 6.68 7.11
N ALA A 408 -5.54 6.94 5.95
CA ALA A 408 -4.56 6.08 5.30
C ALA A 408 -3.29 5.88 6.15
N THR A 409 -2.85 4.62 6.26
CA THR A 409 -1.71 4.23 7.10
C THR A 409 -0.37 4.30 6.38
N GLY A 410 -0.36 4.01 5.07
CA GLY A 410 0.84 3.74 4.30
C GLY A 410 1.48 2.39 4.63
N TRP A 411 0.70 1.45 5.22
CA TRP A 411 1.13 0.09 5.51
C TRP A 411 1.71 -0.58 4.26
N GLY A 412 2.79 -1.31 4.42
CA GLY A 412 3.44 -2.07 3.37
C GLY A 412 4.66 -1.38 2.73
N VAL A 413 4.71 -0.05 2.69
CA VAL A 413 5.87 0.66 2.12
C VAL A 413 7.17 0.30 2.84
N LYS A 414 7.15 0.26 4.18
CA LYS A 414 8.32 -0.08 5.00
C LYS A 414 8.74 -1.54 4.84
N SER A 415 7.77 -2.44 4.97
CA SER A 415 8.00 -3.88 4.88
C SER A 415 8.56 -4.28 3.54
N LEU A 416 8.00 -3.75 2.45
CA LEU A 416 8.46 -4.01 1.09
C LEU A 416 9.84 -3.39 0.83
N ASN A 417 10.06 -2.15 1.29
CA ASN A 417 11.38 -1.53 1.19
C ASN A 417 12.44 -2.38 1.92
N LYS A 418 12.14 -2.87 3.12
CA LYS A 418 13.02 -3.75 3.90
C LYS A 418 13.28 -5.09 3.20
N LEU A 419 12.23 -5.70 2.64
CA LEU A 419 12.34 -6.95 1.87
C LEU A 419 13.28 -6.79 0.67
N ILE A 420 13.13 -5.69 -0.08
CA ILE A 420 13.97 -5.36 -1.24
C ILE A 420 15.43 -5.22 -0.82
N ASP A 421 15.71 -4.55 0.29
CA ASP A 421 17.09 -4.37 0.75
C ASP A 421 17.74 -5.67 1.18
N LYS A 422 16.97 -6.53 1.87
CA LYS A 422 17.50 -7.72 2.52
C LYS A 422 17.67 -8.90 1.57
N TYR A 423 16.78 -9.04 0.55
CA TYR A 423 16.67 -10.28 -0.23
C TYR A 423 16.79 -10.12 -1.75
N PHE A 424 16.73 -8.93 -2.28
CA PHE A 424 16.80 -8.62 -3.72
C PHE A 424 17.98 -7.73 -4.07
#